data_10f3eab7f4a592f3093f4e045fe1da45
#
_entry.id   10f3eab7f4a592f3093f4e045fe1da45
#
_cell.length_a   1.000
_cell.length_b   1.000
_cell.length_c   1.000
_cell.angle_alpha   90.00
_cell.angle_beta   90.00
_cell.angle_gamma   90.00
#
_symmetry.space_group_name_H-M   'P 1'
#
loop_
_entity.id
_entity.type
_entity.pdbx_description
1 polymer ?
#
loop_
_entity_poly.entity_id
_entity_poly.type
_entity_poly.pdbx_seq_one_letter_code
_entity_poly.pdbx_strand_id
1 'polypeptide(L)'
;LHAHRAGVTQEMLKKVPAEKFGFVHLCDGPAWIPPDDHPDMAGVARSARLYVGEGGIDIAGMLHGIAEIPYYSIELPNAAEIEAGGKLAHAARCLDTAKRYLTANGLL
;
A
#
# COMPACT_ATOMS: atom_id res chain seq x y z
N LEU A 1 -0.75 3.98 -1.13
CA LEU A 1 -0.05 5.17 -1.62
C LEU A 1 -1.01 6.35 -1.81
N HIS A 2 -2.05 6.24 -2.62
CA HIS A 2 -2.93 7.37 -2.95
C HIS A 2 -3.69 7.91 -1.73
N ALA A 3 -4.19 7.04 -0.86
CA ALA A 3 -4.84 7.46 0.38
C ALA A 3 -3.89 8.26 1.29
N HIS A 4 -2.65 7.78 1.46
CA HIS A 4 -1.61 8.50 2.21
C HIS A 4 -1.36 9.89 1.63
N ARG A 5 -1.16 9.98 0.31
CA ARG A 5 -0.91 11.26 -0.38
C ARG A 5 -2.09 12.23 -0.32
N ALA A 6 -3.31 11.70 -0.26
CA ALA A 6 -4.52 12.49 -0.10
C ALA A 6 -4.82 12.89 1.35
N GLY A 7 -3.96 12.53 2.31
CA GLY A 7 -4.15 12.83 3.72
C GLY A 7 -5.31 12.08 4.38
N VAL A 8 -5.67 10.91 3.85
CA VAL A 8 -6.72 10.06 4.43
C VAL A 8 -6.25 9.53 5.78
N THR A 9 -7.07 9.73 6.81
CA THR A 9 -6.78 9.31 8.18
C THR A 9 -7.63 8.11 8.59
N GLN A 10 -7.18 7.39 9.63
CA GLN A 10 -7.96 6.32 10.26
C GLN A 10 -9.37 6.79 10.64
N GLU A 11 -9.48 8.00 11.21
CA GLU A 11 -10.78 8.55 11.64
C GLU A 11 -11.73 8.87 10.47
N MET A 12 -11.18 9.21 9.30
CA MET A 12 -11.98 9.35 8.08
C MET A 12 -12.50 7.99 7.63
N LEU A 13 -11.67 6.95 7.65
CA LEU A 13 -12.04 5.60 7.23
C LEU A 13 -13.09 4.99 8.15
N LYS A 14 -13.02 5.20 9.46
CA LYS A 14 -14.04 4.75 10.43
C LYS A 14 -15.45 5.28 10.14
N LYS A 15 -15.56 6.41 9.44
CA LYS A 15 -16.86 6.98 9.07
C LYS A 15 -17.48 6.37 7.81
N VAL A 16 -16.73 5.57 7.08
CA VAL A 16 -17.21 4.92 5.86
C VAL A 16 -17.90 3.61 6.23
N PRO A 17 -19.17 3.39 5.83
CA PRO A 17 -19.86 2.15 6.09
C PRO A 17 -19.13 0.94 5.51
N ALA A 18 -19.10 -0.18 6.24
CA ALA A 18 -18.33 -1.38 5.87
C ALA A 18 -18.68 -1.90 4.46
N GLU A 19 -19.95 -1.86 4.09
CA GLU A 19 -20.43 -2.32 2.78
C GLU A 19 -19.94 -1.49 1.59
N LYS A 20 -19.27 -0.37 1.85
CA LYS A 20 -18.64 0.46 0.80
C LYS A 20 -17.22 0.01 0.45
N PHE A 21 -16.63 -0.87 1.27
CA PHE A 21 -15.32 -1.43 0.98
C PHE A 21 -15.44 -2.74 0.23
N GLY A 22 -15.11 -2.74 -1.05
CA GLY A 22 -15.04 -3.96 -1.86
C GLY A 22 -13.75 -4.73 -1.65
N PHE A 23 -12.63 -4.03 -1.61
CA PHE A 23 -11.28 -4.55 -1.35
C PHE A 23 -10.31 -3.40 -1.10
N VAL A 24 -9.09 -3.72 -0.70
CA VAL A 24 -8.03 -2.74 -0.50
C VAL A 24 -6.84 -3.08 -1.39
N HIS A 25 -6.33 -2.11 -2.15
CA HIS A 25 -5.05 -2.21 -2.83
C HIS A 25 -3.90 -1.91 -1.86
N LEU A 26 -2.99 -2.86 -1.70
CA LEU A 26 -1.81 -2.74 -0.84
C LEU A 26 -0.56 -2.43 -1.65
N CYS A 27 0.18 -1.46 -1.18
CA CYS A 27 1.59 -1.19 -1.47
C CYS A 27 2.12 -0.28 -0.36
N ASP A 28 3.41 -0.13 -0.29
CA ASP A 28 4.06 0.90 0.50
C ASP A 28 4.69 1.96 -0.40
N GLY A 29 5.28 2.97 0.18
CA GLY A 29 5.96 4.05 -0.50
C GLY A 29 6.70 4.96 0.46
N PRO A 30 7.42 5.97 -0.04
CA PRO A 30 8.02 6.99 0.79
C PRO A 30 6.98 7.70 1.66
N ALA A 31 7.35 8.03 2.90
CA ALA A 31 6.52 8.86 3.78
C ALA A 31 6.34 10.28 3.23
N TRP A 32 7.33 10.77 2.51
CA TRP A 32 7.29 12.08 1.89
C TRP A 32 6.22 12.16 0.80
N ILE A 33 5.41 13.22 0.87
CA ILE A 33 4.38 13.52 -0.14
C ILE A 33 4.95 14.60 -1.05
N PRO A 34 5.26 14.27 -2.32
CA PRO A 34 5.77 15.26 -3.25
C PRO A 34 4.70 16.29 -3.63
N PRO A 35 5.10 17.52 -4.03
CA PRO A 35 4.20 18.46 -4.68
C PRO A 35 3.57 17.88 -5.96
N ASP A 36 2.40 18.36 -6.34
CA ASP A 36 1.62 17.80 -7.46
C ASP A 36 2.37 17.81 -8.79
N ASP A 37 3.24 18.80 -9.02
CA ASP A 37 4.05 18.95 -10.22
C ASP A 37 5.40 18.21 -10.16
N HIS A 38 5.73 17.60 -9.02
CA HIS A 38 7.00 16.89 -8.86
C HIS A 38 7.00 15.56 -9.65
N PRO A 39 8.11 15.22 -10.35
CA PRO A 39 8.20 13.97 -11.12
C PRO A 39 7.88 12.71 -10.32
N ASP A 40 8.22 12.67 -9.03
CA ASP A 40 7.98 11.52 -8.15
C ASP A 40 6.49 11.31 -7.83
N MET A 41 5.63 12.31 -8.05
CA MET A 41 4.20 12.13 -7.88
C MET A 41 3.67 11.01 -8.79
N ALA A 42 4.04 11.03 -10.06
CA ALA A 42 3.68 9.98 -11.01
C ALA A 42 4.72 8.84 -11.05
N GLY A 43 6.01 9.14 -10.94
CA GLY A 43 7.09 8.16 -11.06
C GLY A 43 7.01 7.05 -10.03
N VAL A 44 6.87 7.39 -8.75
CA VAL A 44 6.71 6.40 -7.67
C VAL A 44 5.42 5.60 -7.86
N ALA A 45 4.31 6.26 -8.18
CA ALA A 45 3.02 5.59 -8.33
C ALA A 45 3.02 4.55 -9.47
N ARG A 46 3.76 4.81 -10.55
CA ARG A 46 3.78 3.97 -11.76
C ARG A 46 4.82 2.87 -11.75
N SER A 47 5.96 3.07 -11.06
CA SER A 47 7.11 2.17 -11.26
C SER A 47 8.04 1.99 -10.06
N ALA A 48 7.78 2.63 -8.92
CA ALA A 48 8.70 2.63 -7.78
C ALA A 48 7.98 2.55 -6.42
N ARG A 49 6.85 1.85 -6.35
CA ARG A 49 6.20 1.54 -5.06
C ARG A 49 7.05 0.55 -4.28
N LEU A 50 6.97 0.61 -2.96
CA LEU A 50 7.76 -0.24 -2.07
C LEU A 50 6.95 -1.44 -1.57
N TYR A 51 7.66 -2.48 -1.16
CA TYR A 51 7.04 -3.64 -0.52
C TYR A 51 6.40 -3.25 0.80
N VAL A 52 5.28 -3.89 1.12
CA VAL A 52 4.49 -3.58 2.31
C VAL A 52 5.35 -3.78 3.57
N GLY A 53 5.49 -2.73 4.36
CA GLY A 53 6.33 -2.67 5.55
C GLY A 53 7.79 -2.25 5.30
N GLU A 54 8.16 -1.94 4.06
CA GLU A 54 9.52 -1.47 3.72
C GLU A 54 9.55 0.04 3.38
N GLY A 55 8.42 0.71 3.45
CA GLY A 55 8.29 2.15 3.24
C GLY A 55 7.99 2.94 4.51
N GLY A 56 7.36 4.09 4.35
CA GLY A 56 7.04 4.99 5.45
C GLY A 56 5.55 5.35 5.57
N ILE A 57 4.67 4.60 4.89
CA ILE A 57 3.23 4.81 4.99
C ILE A 57 2.68 4.08 6.22
N ASP A 58 1.87 4.75 7.02
CA ASP A 58 1.14 4.11 8.13
C ASP A 58 -0.04 3.26 7.60
N ILE A 59 0.30 2.14 6.98
CA ILE A 59 -0.67 1.22 6.38
C ILE A 59 -1.54 0.60 7.47
N ALA A 60 -0.94 0.13 8.58
CA ALA A 60 -1.68 -0.52 9.65
C ALA A 60 -2.67 0.44 10.31
N GLY A 61 -2.25 1.68 10.59
CA GLY A 61 -3.14 2.69 11.15
C GLY A 61 -4.35 2.96 10.26
N MET A 62 -4.15 3.09 8.94
CA MET A 62 -5.25 3.24 8.01
C MET A 62 -6.18 2.01 7.98
N LEU A 63 -5.61 0.80 7.89
CA LEU A 63 -6.40 -0.44 7.79
C LEU A 63 -7.23 -0.71 9.04
N HIS A 64 -6.73 -0.36 10.23
CA HIS A 64 -7.51 -0.42 11.47
C HIS A 64 -8.68 0.58 11.52
N GLY A 65 -8.76 1.50 10.58
CA GLY A 65 -9.91 2.37 10.38
C GLY A 65 -11.05 1.75 9.58
N ILE A 66 -10.83 0.60 8.95
CA ILE A 66 -11.81 -0.10 8.11
C ILE A 66 -12.42 -1.25 8.91
N ALA A 67 -13.74 -1.23 9.11
CA ALA A 67 -14.43 -2.20 9.96
C ALA A 67 -14.34 -3.62 9.43
N GLU A 68 -14.39 -3.80 8.12
CA GLU A 68 -14.30 -5.10 7.45
C GLU A 68 -13.61 -4.94 6.10
N ILE A 69 -12.61 -5.78 5.83
CA ILE A 69 -11.90 -5.82 4.55
C ILE A 69 -12.11 -7.20 3.94
N PRO A 70 -12.92 -7.32 2.88
CA PRO A 70 -13.22 -8.62 2.26
C PRO A 70 -11.98 -9.33 1.73
N TYR A 71 -11.09 -8.60 1.07
CA TYR A 71 -9.79 -9.09 0.62
C TYR A 71 -8.82 -7.97 0.32
N TYR A 72 -7.54 -8.33 0.37
CA TYR A 72 -6.43 -7.47 -0.02
C TYR A 72 -5.95 -7.83 -1.42
N SER A 73 -5.74 -6.82 -2.24
CA SER A 73 -5.10 -6.93 -3.55
C SER A 73 -3.77 -6.20 -3.52
N ILE A 74 -2.69 -6.83 -3.96
CA ILE A 74 -1.38 -6.17 -4.01
C ILE A 74 -1.25 -5.44 -5.34
N GLU A 75 -1.03 -4.13 -5.27
CA GLU A 75 -0.77 -3.29 -6.43
C GLU A 75 0.57 -2.57 -6.25
N LEU A 76 1.65 -3.21 -6.70
CA LEU A 76 3.02 -2.80 -6.39
C LEU A 76 3.92 -2.83 -7.64
N PRO A 77 3.71 -1.89 -8.60
CA PRO A 77 4.64 -1.75 -9.70
C PRO A 77 6.00 -1.25 -9.21
N ASN A 78 7.05 -2.04 -9.48
CA ASN A 78 8.44 -1.67 -9.19
C ASN A 78 9.34 -2.19 -10.30
N ALA A 79 9.71 -1.29 -11.21
CA ALA A 79 10.49 -1.65 -12.41
C ALA A 79 11.89 -2.13 -12.05
N ALA A 80 12.55 -1.52 -11.08
CA ALA A 80 13.92 -1.87 -10.66
C ALA A 80 13.98 -3.28 -10.06
N GLU A 81 13.02 -3.64 -9.21
CA GLU A 81 12.96 -4.98 -8.61
C GLU A 81 12.65 -6.07 -9.65
N ILE A 82 11.79 -5.75 -10.63
CA ILE A 82 11.49 -6.66 -11.74
C ILE A 82 12.72 -6.86 -12.63
N GLU A 83 13.46 -5.80 -12.92
CA GLU A 83 14.70 -5.88 -13.70
C GLU A 83 15.77 -6.69 -12.97
N ALA A 84 15.93 -6.48 -11.67
CA ALA A 84 16.95 -7.15 -10.85
C ALA A 84 16.67 -8.65 -10.64
N GLY A 85 15.42 -9.03 -10.36
CA GLY A 85 15.07 -10.39 -9.94
C GLY A 85 14.04 -11.11 -10.79
N GLY A 86 13.41 -10.43 -11.73
CA GLY A 86 12.34 -10.98 -12.57
C GLY A 86 10.94 -10.89 -11.94
N LYS A 87 9.94 -11.03 -12.79
CA LYS A 87 8.52 -10.84 -12.41
C LYS A 87 8.05 -11.85 -11.36
N LEU A 88 8.49 -13.11 -11.45
CA LEU A 88 8.06 -14.16 -10.52
C LEU A 88 8.60 -13.93 -9.10
N ALA A 89 9.89 -13.59 -8.99
CA ALA A 89 10.51 -13.29 -7.71
C ALA A 89 9.89 -12.03 -7.08
N HIS A 90 9.64 -11.01 -7.89
CA HIS A 90 8.95 -9.80 -7.45
C HIS A 90 7.55 -10.11 -6.91
N ALA A 91 6.74 -10.87 -7.64
CA ALA A 91 5.40 -11.27 -7.20
C ALA A 91 5.41 -12.08 -5.90
N ALA A 92 6.35 -13.03 -5.77
CA ALA A 92 6.51 -13.82 -4.55
C ALA A 92 6.87 -12.93 -3.35
N ARG A 93 7.79 -11.98 -3.52
CA ARG A 93 8.18 -11.04 -2.46
C ARG A 93 7.03 -10.09 -2.09
N CYS A 94 6.25 -9.62 -3.06
CA CYS A 94 5.04 -8.84 -2.80
C CYS A 94 4.08 -9.57 -1.85
N LEU A 95 3.80 -10.83 -2.13
CA LEU A 95 2.89 -11.64 -1.31
C LEU A 95 3.47 -11.93 0.08
N ASP A 96 4.75 -12.29 0.17
CA ASP A 96 5.42 -12.61 1.43
C ASP A 96 5.48 -11.40 2.37
N THR A 97 5.90 -10.24 1.86
CA THR A 97 5.99 -9.01 2.68
C THR A 97 4.62 -8.55 3.15
N ALA A 98 3.60 -8.59 2.29
CA ALA A 98 2.25 -8.23 2.65
C ALA A 98 1.69 -9.16 3.75
N LYS A 99 1.83 -10.48 3.61
CA LYS A 99 1.38 -11.44 4.62
C LYS A 99 2.07 -11.23 5.97
N ARG A 100 3.39 -11.10 5.97
CA ARG A 100 4.15 -10.85 7.20
C ARG A 100 3.70 -9.57 7.90
N TYR A 101 3.55 -8.49 7.15
CA TYR A 101 3.13 -7.21 7.69
C TYR A 101 1.71 -7.27 8.28
N LEU A 102 0.75 -7.81 7.54
CA LEU A 102 -0.64 -7.91 7.97
C LEU A 102 -0.76 -8.80 9.23
N THR A 103 -0.07 -9.95 9.27
CA THR A 103 -0.05 -10.82 10.43
C THR A 103 0.56 -10.13 11.65
N ALA A 104 1.69 -9.46 11.48
CA ALA A 104 2.36 -8.75 12.58
C ALA A 104 1.52 -7.61 13.17
N ASN A 105 0.58 -7.07 12.40
CA ASN A 105 -0.30 -5.98 12.83
C ASN A 105 -1.74 -6.45 13.16
N GLY A 106 -1.98 -7.75 13.25
CA GLY A 106 -3.31 -8.30 13.62
C GLY A 106 -4.40 -8.06 12.57
N LEU A 107 -4.02 -7.99 11.29
CA LEU A 107 -4.90 -7.70 10.17
C LEU A 107 -5.13 -8.93 9.27
N LEU A 108 -4.48 -10.03 9.56
CA LEU A 108 -4.60 -11.29 8.83
C LEU A 108 -4.59 -12.46 9.82
#